data_3b13b0d8d1901cb57af07cfd6b374a29
#
_entry.id   3b13b0d8d1901cb57af07cfd6b374a29
#
_cell.length_a   1.000
_cell.length_b   1.000
_cell.length_c   1.000
_cell.angle_alpha   90.00
_cell.angle_beta   90.00
_cell.angle_gamma   90.00
#
_symmetry.space_group_name_H-M   'P 1'
#
loop_
_entity.id
_entity.type
_entity.pdbx_description
1 polymer ?
#
loop_
_entity_poly.entity_id
_entity_poly.type
_entity_poly.pdbx_seq_one_letter_code
_entity_poly.pdbx_strand_id
1 'polypeptide(L)'
;QLSTFSGGTINNAGTLKLAATSVGSLGSATSGPIGTGSLTNNAILDVDGNLIHNTKNNNGTIINKPVPVTNFSSSSLAVIYGDTVTNNFTTDTNGSKTFSSSNTSSATINSSNGTVALVEVGNTTMSVALAETNEYASATDSYTITISPKTLTATASASNKVYDGLTTATTTLTFSGLVGSETLGQTVASTFSDKNVATGKTVTVNPIAVADGTNGGLAGNYSISPGQTTTANITAKALTVSGITASNKTYDASTSASLDSSSVSYSGLVTGDIFTGSYSGVFANANVGTGKTINITSSYSGADFNNYTVTDQSTTTANITAKVLTATASASNKTYDGGTTATTTLTFTGLIGSETLGQTVGSTFDNKHVGS
;
A
#
# COMPACT_ATOMS: atom_id res chain seq x y z
N GLN A 1 20.51 30.95 -78.49
CA GLN A 1 19.50 31.29 -79.51
C GLN A 1 18.17 31.42 -78.84
N LEU A 2 17.61 32.62 -78.81
CA LEU A 2 16.28 32.91 -78.35
C LEU A 2 15.28 32.27 -79.34
N SER A 3 14.61 31.19 -78.91
CA SER A 3 13.50 30.66 -79.71
C SER A 3 12.25 31.45 -79.37
N THR A 4 11.72 32.20 -80.30
CA THR A 4 10.40 32.83 -80.24
C THR A 4 9.35 31.73 -80.46
N PHE A 5 8.62 31.34 -79.46
CA PHE A 5 7.48 30.46 -79.66
C PHE A 5 6.24 31.25 -80.00
N SER A 6 5.77 31.16 -81.25
CA SER A 6 4.49 31.68 -81.72
C SER A 6 3.45 30.55 -81.69
N GLY A 7 3.05 30.11 -80.53
CA GLY A 7 2.06 29.07 -80.33
C GLY A 7 2.08 28.51 -78.93
N GLY A 8 0.99 27.96 -78.49
CA GLY A 8 0.90 27.36 -77.12
C GLY A 8 1.86 26.18 -76.98
N THR A 9 2.69 26.22 -76.01
CA THR A 9 3.56 25.09 -75.64
C THR A 9 2.83 24.19 -74.65
N ILE A 10 2.66 22.94 -75.03
CA ILE A 10 2.12 21.92 -74.09
C ILE A 10 3.31 21.13 -73.62
N ASN A 11 3.56 21.19 -72.34
CA ASN A 11 4.57 20.36 -71.68
C ASN A 11 3.87 19.37 -70.81
N ASN A 12 3.89 18.08 -71.12
CA ASN A 12 3.15 17.03 -70.42
C ASN A 12 3.92 16.37 -69.29
N ALA A 13 5.20 16.60 -69.16
CA ALA A 13 6.01 16.18 -67.99
C ALA A 13 7.43 16.76 -68.12
N GLY A 14 7.91 17.39 -67.11
CA GLY A 14 9.29 17.85 -67.00
C GLY A 14 9.43 19.34 -66.66
N THR A 15 10.63 19.74 -66.33
CA THR A 15 10.98 21.14 -66.00
C THR A 15 11.46 21.86 -67.22
N LEU A 16 10.82 22.96 -67.59
CA LEU A 16 11.32 23.87 -68.58
C LEU A 16 12.19 24.95 -67.95
N LYS A 17 13.51 24.92 -68.23
CA LYS A 17 14.44 25.95 -67.76
C LYS A 17 14.53 27.09 -68.75
N LEU A 18 14.28 28.29 -68.28
CA LEU A 18 14.45 29.52 -69.08
C LEU A 18 15.78 30.17 -68.69
N ALA A 19 16.54 30.65 -69.73
CA ALA A 19 17.84 31.25 -69.43
C ALA A 19 17.70 32.63 -68.74
N ALA A 20 18.53 32.92 -67.79
CA ALA A 20 18.48 34.06 -66.85
C ALA A 20 18.55 35.45 -67.59
N THR A 21 19.10 35.51 -68.77
CA THR A 21 19.30 36.79 -69.54
C THR A 21 18.06 37.35 -70.20
N SER A 22 16.91 36.71 -70.02
CA SER A 22 15.68 37.12 -70.74
C SER A 22 14.62 37.73 -69.77
N VAL A 23 14.98 38.16 -68.59
CA VAL A 23 14.00 38.53 -67.58
C VAL A 23 14.02 40.00 -67.25
N GLY A 24 13.05 40.71 -67.81
CA GLY A 24 12.44 41.81 -67.08
C GLY A 24 11.46 41.23 -66.02
N SER A 25 11.10 42.02 -65.06
CA SER A 25 10.11 41.64 -64.07
C SER A 25 8.95 40.86 -64.71
N LEU A 26 8.67 39.64 -64.26
CA LEU A 26 7.65 38.74 -64.81
C LEU A 26 6.24 39.37 -64.89
N GLY A 27 6.00 40.48 -64.19
CA GLY A 27 4.72 41.20 -64.15
C GLY A 27 4.53 42.14 -65.39
N SER A 28 5.55 42.34 -66.26
CA SER A 28 5.48 43.22 -67.45
C SER A 28 5.99 42.57 -68.74
N ALA A 29 6.31 41.28 -68.69
CA ALA A 29 6.80 40.58 -69.88
C ALA A 29 5.65 40.22 -70.82
N THR A 30 5.30 41.14 -71.73
CA THR A 30 4.47 40.83 -72.89
C THR A 30 5.28 40.12 -73.98
N SER A 31 6.59 39.93 -73.78
CA SER A 31 7.49 39.29 -74.77
C SER A 31 8.68 38.64 -74.10
N GLY A 32 8.40 37.67 -73.25
CA GLY A 32 9.42 36.76 -72.63
C GLY A 32 9.71 35.57 -73.57
N PRO A 33 10.64 34.70 -73.15
CA PRO A 33 10.99 33.50 -73.89
C PRO A 33 9.81 32.51 -74.08
N ILE A 34 8.68 32.72 -73.43
CA ILE A 34 7.48 31.89 -73.56
C ILE A 34 6.44 32.51 -74.52
N GLY A 35 6.65 33.71 -75.05
CA GLY A 35 5.67 34.38 -75.92
C GLY A 35 4.36 34.73 -75.22
N THR A 36 3.34 35.10 -76.01
CA THR A 36 2.01 35.50 -75.51
C THR A 36 1.01 34.34 -75.41
N GLY A 37 1.45 33.08 -75.55
CA GLY A 37 0.57 31.91 -75.45
C GLY A 37 0.27 31.51 -74.00
N SER A 38 -0.91 30.97 -73.78
CA SER A 38 -1.27 30.39 -72.42
C SER A 38 -0.46 29.13 -72.13
N LEU A 39 0.13 29.07 -71.01
CA LEU A 39 0.75 27.84 -70.50
C LEU A 39 -0.32 27.03 -69.78
N THR A 40 -0.76 25.92 -70.38
CA THR A 40 -1.68 24.97 -69.71
C THR A 40 -0.86 23.83 -69.21
N ASN A 41 -0.68 23.72 -67.87
CA ASN A 41 0.15 22.68 -67.40
C ASN A 41 0.04 22.38 -65.89
N ASN A 42 0.27 21.10 -65.56
CA ASN A 42 0.56 20.58 -64.20
C ASN A 42 2.08 20.40 -63.98
N ALA A 43 2.94 21.04 -64.79
CA ALA A 43 4.38 20.91 -64.69
C ALA A 43 4.99 22.08 -63.90
N ILE A 44 6.09 21.79 -63.20
CA ILE A 44 6.91 22.80 -62.55
C ILE A 44 7.69 23.58 -63.66
N LEU A 45 7.52 24.88 -63.69
CA LEU A 45 8.32 25.77 -64.53
C LEU A 45 9.40 26.43 -63.67
N ASP A 46 10.66 26.13 -63.94
CA ASP A 46 11.80 26.78 -63.27
C ASP A 46 12.16 28.04 -64.06
N VAL A 47 11.93 29.22 -63.53
CA VAL A 47 12.27 30.50 -64.09
C VAL A 47 13.35 31.12 -63.18
N ASP A 48 14.59 31.01 -63.63
CA ASP A 48 15.75 31.63 -62.98
C ASP A 48 15.95 31.18 -61.52
N GLY A 49 15.78 29.90 -61.31
CA GLY A 49 15.89 29.29 -59.93
C GLY A 49 14.65 29.40 -59.05
N ASN A 50 13.57 30.03 -59.53
CA ASN A 50 12.28 30.07 -58.84
C ASN A 50 11.34 29.01 -59.39
N LEU A 51 10.91 28.11 -58.52
CA LEU A 51 9.92 27.09 -58.85
C LEU A 51 8.52 27.71 -58.94
N ILE A 52 7.90 27.60 -60.14
CA ILE A 52 6.54 28.06 -60.36
C ILE A 52 5.58 26.87 -60.28
N HIS A 53 4.75 26.84 -59.25
CA HIS A 53 3.61 25.94 -59.18
C HIS A 53 2.40 26.57 -59.88
N ASN A 54 2.03 26.05 -61.04
CA ASN A 54 0.79 26.49 -61.75
C ASN A 54 -0.30 25.43 -61.48
N THR A 55 -1.25 25.73 -60.64
CA THR A 55 -2.37 24.82 -60.31
C THR A 55 -3.69 25.25 -61.03
N LYS A 56 -3.74 26.34 -61.77
CA LYS A 56 -4.97 26.80 -62.48
C LYS A 56 -4.69 27.44 -63.82
N ASN A 57 -5.60 27.20 -64.74
CA ASN A 57 -5.65 27.90 -66.01
C ASN A 57 -6.06 29.37 -65.78
N ASN A 58 -5.11 30.27 -65.71
CA ASN A 58 -5.30 31.69 -65.48
C ASN A 58 -5.12 32.49 -66.75
N ASN A 59 -5.93 32.27 -67.81
CA ASN A 59 -5.95 33.14 -69.00
C ASN A 59 -4.56 33.61 -69.51
N GLY A 60 -3.57 32.73 -69.50
CA GLY A 60 -2.23 33.03 -69.97
C GLY A 60 -1.30 33.78 -69.01
N THR A 61 -1.74 34.10 -67.79
CA THR A 61 -0.87 34.70 -66.76
C THR A 61 -0.29 33.64 -65.83
N ILE A 62 1.04 33.53 -65.79
CA ILE A 62 1.75 32.67 -64.84
C ILE A 62 1.89 33.46 -63.56
N ILE A 63 1.26 32.97 -62.53
CA ILE A 63 1.42 33.54 -61.21
C ILE A 63 2.47 32.67 -60.45
N ASN A 64 3.65 33.24 -60.30
CA ASN A 64 4.67 32.66 -59.39
C ASN A 64 4.28 33.01 -57.96
N LYS A 65 3.78 32.02 -57.20
CA LYS A 65 3.47 32.19 -55.77
C LYS A 65 4.61 31.60 -55.00
N PRO A 66 5.39 32.40 -54.30
CA PRO A 66 6.41 31.89 -53.40
C PRO A 66 5.75 31.05 -52.28
N VAL A 67 6.49 30.05 -51.79
CA VAL A 67 6.09 29.32 -50.57
C VAL A 67 6.30 30.27 -49.40
N PRO A 68 5.32 30.49 -48.54
CA PRO A 68 5.49 31.37 -47.39
C PRO A 68 6.54 30.81 -46.41
N VAL A 69 7.20 31.70 -45.75
CA VAL A 69 8.04 31.31 -44.59
C VAL A 69 7.13 30.81 -43.47
N THR A 70 7.44 29.61 -42.96
CA THR A 70 6.75 29.02 -41.84
C THR A 70 7.77 28.68 -40.76
N ASN A 71 7.49 29.00 -39.56
CA ASN A 71 8.42 28.72 -38.49
C ASN A 71 7.68 28.55 -37.14
N PHE A 72 7.76 27.34 -36.59
CA PHE A 72 7.54 27.11 -35.15
C PHE A 72 8.81 27.49 -34.38
N SER A 73 8.66 28.07 -33.19
CA SER A 73 9.82 28.47 -32.38
C SER A 73 10.69 27.27 -31.94
N SER A 74 10.15 26.05 -32.03
CA SER A 74 10.86 24.79 -31.79
C SER A 74 10.34 23.69 -32.68
N SER A 75 11.21 22.86 -33.25
CA SER A 75 10.85 21.68 -34.05
C SER A 75 10.48 20.46 -33.23
N SER A 76 10.80 20.47 -31.92
CA SER A 76 10.42 19.44 -30.98
C SER A 76 10.30 19.99 -29.55
N LEU A 77 9.35 19.47 -28.80
CA LEU A 77 9.14 19.80 -27.38
C LEU A 77 9.12 18.52 -26.56
N ALA A 78 9.86 18.51 -25.45
CA ALA A 78 9.73 17.52 -24.40
C ALA A 78 9.01 18.19 -23.20
N VAL A 79 7.87 17.65 -22.82
CA VAL A 79 7.00 18.21 -21.77
C VAL A 79 6.62 17.14 -20.78
N ILE A 80 6.22 17.57 -19.59
CA ILE A 80 5.66 16.70 -18.56
C ILE A 80 4.14 16.81 -18.64
N TYR A 81 3.43 15.71 -18.40
CA TYR A 81 1.97 15.72 -18.32
C TYR A 81 1.46 16.80 -17.34
N GLY A 82 0.51 17.62 -17.82
CA GLY A 82 -0.02 18.77 -17.07
C GLY A 82 0.72 20.08 -17.28
N ASP A 83 1.82 20.10 -18.06
CA ASP A 83 2.47 21.35 -18.45
C ASP A 83 1.61 22.13 -19.44
N THR A 84 1.84 23.44 -19.46
CA THR A 84 1.30 24.30 -20.51
C THR A 84 2.23 24.26 -21.72
N VAL A 85 1.70 23.91 -22.89
CA VAL A 85 2.48 23.86 -24.13
C VAL A 85 2.39 25.20 -24.83
N THR A 86 3.56 25.79 -25.10
CA THR A 86 3.70 27.01 -25.91
C THR A 86 4.73 26.75 -26.99
N ASN A 87 4.32 26.85 -28.26
CA ASN A 87 5.22 26.84 -29.40
C ASN A 87 4.71 27.85 -30.42
N ASN A 88 5.33 29.04 -30.46
CA ASN A 88 4.88 30.13 -31.25
C ASN A 88 5.09 29.82 -32.73
N PHE A 89 4.06 30.05 -33.52
CA PHE A 89 4.09 29.94 -34.98
C PHE A 89 4.13 31.31 -35.62
N THR A 90 5.07 31.52 -36.53
CA THR A 90 5.20 32.74 -37.34
C THR A 90 5.14 32.41 -38.81
N THR A 91 4.61 33.34 -39.59
CA THR A 91 4.56 33.26 -41.07
C THR A 91 4.43 34.67 -41.64
N ASP A 92 4.87 34.81 -42.88
CA ASP A 92 4.79 36.05 -43.66
C ASP A 92 3.51 36.15 -44.53
N THR A 93 2.63 35.12 -44.45
CA THR A 93 1.35 35.10 -45.16
C THR A 93 0.17 35.37 -44.22
N ASN A 94 -0.90 35.98 -44.78
CA ASN A 94 -2.19 36.16 -44.12
C ASN A 94 -3.20 35.01 -44.44
N GLY A 95 -2.75 33.95 -45.11
CA GLY A 95 -3.56 32.77 -45.40
C GLY A 95 -4.16 32.16 -44.16
N SER A 96 -5.36 31.58 -44.31
CA SER A 96 -6.01 30.87 -43.16
C SER A 96 -5.15 29.72 -42.66
N LYS A 97 -5.10 29.57 -41.36
CA LYS A 97 -4.33 28.54 -40.63
C LYS A 97 -5.26 27.47 -40.13
N THR A 98 -4.90 26.20 -40.34
CA THR A 98 -5.60 25.06 -39.77
C THR A 98 -4.59 24.19 -39.04
N PHE A 99 -4.75 24.05 -37.73
CA PHE A 99 -3.90 23.21 -36.89
C PHE A 99 -4.49 21.82 -36.74
N SER A 100 -3.63 20.80 -36.64
CA SER A 100 -4.03 19.41 -36.44
C SER A 100 -3.01 18.65 -35.59
N SER A 101 -3.46 17.60 -34.93
CA SER A 101 -2.63 16.64 -34.17
C SER A 101 -2.69 15.29 -34.88
N SER A 102 -1.54 14.63 -35.02
CA SER A 102 -1.45 13.27 -35.58
C SER A 102 -1.93 12.19 -34.63
N ASN A 103 -1.94 12.47 -33.29
CA ASN A 103 -2.40 11.58 -32.25
C ASN A 103 -3.15 12.37 -31.18
N THR A 104 -4.47 12.42 -31.32
CA THR A 104 -5.36 13.15 -30.41
C THR A 104 -5.52 12.45 -29.06
N SER A 105 -5.15 11.17 -28.94
CA SER A 105 -5.10 10.49 -27.64
C SER A 105 -3.97 11.01 -26.77
N SER A 106 -2.83 11.41 -27.36
CA SER A 106 -1.72 12.00 -26.61
C SER A 106 -1.91 13.50 -26.36
N ALA A 107 -2.25 14.26 -27.39
CA ALA A 107 -2.58 15.68 -27.22
C ALA A 107 -3.52 16.16 -28.32
N THR A 108 -4.41 17.07 -27.99
CA THR A 108 -5.28 17.77 -28.91
C THR A 108 -4.74 19.17 -29.19
N ILE A 109 -5.13 19.75 -30.36
CA ILE A 109 -4.81 21.11 -30.72
C ILE A 109 -6.07 21.81 -31.24
N ASN A 110 -6.30 23.02 -30.80
CA ASN A 110 -7.39 23.83 -31.33
C ASN A 110 -7.06 24.22 -32.78
N SER A 111 -7.93 23.82 -33.72
CA SER A 111 -7.69 23.96 -35.15
C SER A 111 -7.59 25.41 -35.61
N SER A 112 -8.12 26.36 -34.86
CA SER A 112 -8.15 27.80 -35.28
C SER A 112 -7.02 28.62 -34.65
N ASN A 113 -6.67 28.35 -33.37
CA ASN A 113 -5.72 29.19 -32.64
C ASN A 113 -4.42 28.46 -32.24
N GLY A 114 -4.33 27.14 -32.45
CA GLY A 114 -3.14 26.37 -32.18
C GLY A 114 -2.88 26.07 -30.69
N THR A 115 -3.88 26.31 -29.77
CA THR A 115 -3.74 25.97 -28.38
C THR A 115 -3.72 24.45 -28.21
N VAL A 116 -2.70 23.94 -27.51
CA VAL A 116 -2.50 22.51 -27.26
C VAL A 116 -3.02 22.15 -25.88
N ALA A 117 -3.72 20.99 -25.77
CA ALA A 117 -4.09 20.36 -24.52
C ALA A 117 -3.49 18.96 -24.48
N LEU A 118 -2.72 18.66 -23.43
CA LEU A 118 -2.14 17.33 -23.18
C LEU A 118 -3.23 16.41 -22.64
N VAL A 119 -3.29 15.16 -23.13
CA VAL A 119 -4.31 14.16 -22.77
C VAL A 119 -3.66 12.94 -22.13
N GLU A 120 -2.63 12.39 -22.76
CA GLU A 120 -1.97 11.17 -22.30
C GLU A 120 -0.48 11.21 -22.63
N VAL A 121 0.31 10.52 -21.83
CA VAL A 121 1.74 10.27 -22.06
C VAL A 121 1.94 9.61 -23.43
N GLY A 122 2.87 10.14 -24.22
CA GLY A 122 3.13 9.62 -25.56
C GLY A 122 3.72 10.67 -26.49
N ASN A 123 3.71 10.35 -27.78
CA ASN A 123 4.26 11.21 -28.82
C ASN A 123 3.15 11.62 -29.80
N THR A 124 3.23 12.85 -30.25
CA THR A 124 2.36 13.36 -31.32
C THR A 124 3.09 14.39 -32.14
N THR A 125 2.65 14.57 -33.40
CA THR A 125 3.10 15.65 -34.29
C THR A 125 1.98 16.66 -34.41
N MET A 126 2.28 17.90 -34.10
CA MET A 126 1.41 19.04 -34.32
C MET A 126 1.76 19.66 -35.66
N SER A 127 0.77 19.87 -36.49
CA SER A 127 0.96 20.43 -37.85
C SER A 127 0.08 21.67 -38.06
N VAL A 128 0.54 22.57 -38.85
CA VAL A 128 -0.23 23.69 -39.39
C VAL A 128 -0.29 23.59 -40.92
N ALA A 129 -1.47 23.76 -41.47
CA ALA A 129 -1.68 23.94 -42.88
C ALA A 129 -2.09 25.39 -43.18
N LEU A 130 -1.36 26.04 -44.07
CA LEU A 130 -1.64 27.39 -44.57
C LEU A 130 -2.36 27.29 -45.91
N ALA A 131 -3.51 27.94 -46.02
CA ALA A 131 -4.21 28.03 -47.28
C ALA A 131 -3.47 28.93 -48.26
N GLU A 132 -3.58 28.61 -49.55
CA GLU A 132 -3.11 29.46 -50.65
C GLU A 132 -3.81 30.82 -50.58
N THR A 133 -3.05 31.87 -50.87
CA THR A 133 -3.55 33.26 -51.02
C THR A 133 -3.31 33.77 -52.43
N ASN A 134 -3.66 35.02 -52.71
CA ASN A 134 -3.31 35.65 -54.01
C ASN A 134 -1.79 35.82 -54.17
N GLU A 135 -1.02 35.91 -53.09
CA GLU A 135 0.41 36.23 -53.08
C GLU A 135 1.28 35.01 -52.83
N TYR A 136 0.80 34.03 -52.03
CA TYR A 136 1.57 32.86 -51.56
C TYR A 136 0.90 31.55 -51.93
N ALA A 137 1.70 30.51 -52.18
CA ALA A 137 1.26 29.13 -52.29
C ALA A 137 0.85 28.57 -50.92
N SER A 138 0.10 27.44 -50.91
CA SER A 138 -0.16 26.70 -49.68
C SER A 138 1.14 26.15 -49.08
N ALA A 139 1.20 26.05 -47.75
CA ALA A 139 2.34 25.49 -47.07
C ALA A 139 1.91 24.70 -45.84
N THR A 140 2.79 23.85 -45.34
CA THR A 140 2.62 23.10 -44.08
C THR A 140 3.89 23.19 -43.27
N ASP A 141 3.74 23.20 -41.96
CA ASP A 141 4.85 23.08 -41.02
C ASP A 141 4.43 22.23 -39.85
N SER A 142 5.39 21.67 -39.08
CA SER A 142 5.08 20.79 -37.98
C SER A 142 6.18 20.75 -36.94
N TYR A 143 5.81 20.32 -35.74
CA TYR A 143 6.74 20.00 -34.65
C TYR A 143 6.24 18.76 -33.88
N THR A 144 7.15 18.10 -33.19
CA THR A 144 6.83 16.94 -32.37
C THR A 144 6.70 17.32 -30.89
N ILE A 145 5.79 16.66 -30.19
CA ILE A 145 5.68 16.71 -28.73
C ILE A 145 5.91 15.33 -28.18
N THR A 146 6.81 15.21 -27.20
CA THR A 146 7.02 14.04 -26.37
C THR A 146 6.53 14.36 -24.98
N ILE A 147 5.49 13.65 -24.51
CA ILE A 147 4.87 13.84 -23.21
C ILE A 147 5.37 12.75 -22.27
N SER A 148 6.03 13.14 -21.19
CA SER A 148 6.54 12.24 -20.14
C SER A 148 5.60 12.22 -18.94
N PRO A 149 5.59 11.13 -18.16
CA PRO A 149 4.78 11.03 -16.94
C PRO A 149 5.13 12.11 -15.91
N LYS A 150 4.12 12.63 -15.24
CA LYS A 150 4.30 13.51 -14.09
C LYS A 150 4.62 12.71 -12.85
N THR A 151 5.70 13.07 -12.15
CA THR A 151 6.05 12.41 -10.90
C THR A 151 5.16 12.90 -9.76
N LEU A 152 4.51 11.97 -9.06
CA LEU A 152 3.72 12.25 -7.88
C LEU A 152 4.53 12.01 -6.61
N THR A 153 4.25 12.81 -5.59
CA THR A 153 4.67 12.50 -4.22
C THR A 153 3.58 11.68 -3.55
N ALA A 154 3.97 10.49 -3.04
CA ALA A 154 3.08 9.62 -2.27
C ALA A 154 3.43 9.74 -0.79
N THR A 155 2.42 9.96 0.05
CA THR A 155 2.54 9.95 1.51
C THR A 155 1.75 8.78 2.05
N ALA A 156 2.43 7.89 2.79
CA ALA A 156 1.82 6.71 3.39
C ALA A 156 1.33 7.00 4.81
N SER A 157 0.17 6.48 5.16
CA SER A 157 -0.31 6.34 6.54
C SER A 157 -0.66 4.88 6.80
N ALA A 158 -0.41 4.39 8.03
CA ALA A 158 -0.69 3.01 8.42
C ALA A 158 -1.55 2.96 9.67
N SER A 159 -2.43 1.97 9.72
CA SER A 159 -3.25 1.70 10.90
C SER A 159 -2.49 0.84 11.91
N ASN A 160 -2.69 1.12 13.21
CA ASN A 160 -2.27 0.21 14.26
C ASN A 160 -3.04 -1.11 14.15
N LYS A 161 -2.43 -2.19 14.61
CA LYS A 161 -3.13 -3.48 14.72
C LYS A 161 -2.88 -4.16 16.06
N VAL A 162 -3.75 -5.09 16.44
CA VAL A 162 -3.50 -6.05 17.52
C VAL A 162 -2.65 -7.19 16.94
N TYR A 163 -1.75 -7.72 17.74
CA TYR A 163 -0.90 -8.85 17.34
C TYR A 163 -1.72 -10.03 16.80
N ASP A 164 -1.33 -10.52 15.65
CA ASP A 164 -1.97 -11.63 14.93
C ASP A 164 -0.97 -12.66 14.40
N GLY A 165 0.32 -12.51 14.75
CA GLY A 165 1.41 -13.36 14.25
C GLY A 165 1.90 -13.04 12.85
N LEU A 166 1.31 -12.05 12.15
CA LEU A 166 1.64 -11.69 10.78
C LEU A 166 2.32 -10.32 10.69
N THR A 167 3.07 -10.11 9.62
CA THR A 167 3.67 -8.80 9.30
C THR A 167 2.80 -7.91 8.42
N THR A 168 1.66 -8.40 7.92
CA THR A 168 0.77 -7.61 7.05
C THR A 168 0.30 -6.33 7.74
N ALA A 169 0.31 -5.21 7.00
CA ALA A 169 -0.16 -3.91 7.47
C ALA A 169 -1.27 -3.37 6.57
N THR A 170 -2.16 -2.57 7.15
CA THR A 170 -3.17 -1.82 6.41
C THR A 170 -2.67 -0.39 6.25
N THR A 171 -2.50 0.04 4.99
CA THR A 171 -2.00 1.37 4.66
C THR A 171 -2.90 2.08 3.65
N THR A 172 -2.83 3.40 3.66
CA THR A 172 -3.44 4.28 2.67
C THR A 172 -2.37 5.23 2.14
N LEU A 173 -2.35 5.47 0.83
CA LEU A 173 -1.51 6.47 0.20
C LEU A 173 -2.34 7.70 -0.17
N THR A 174 -1.77 8.85 0.05
CA THR A 174 -2.27 10.13 -0.46
C THR A 174 -1.30 10.64 -1.50
N PHE A 175 -1.79 10.99 -2.69
CA PHE A 175 -0.97 11.54 -3.76
C PHE A 175 -1.07 13.04 -3.81
N SER A 176 0.06 13.71 -4.00
CA SER A 176 0.13 15.14 -4.31
C SER A 176 0.82 15.35 -5.65
N GLY A 177 0.37 16.38 -6.37
CA GLY A 177 0.86 16.71 -7.71
C GLY A 177 -0.04 16.26 -8.86
N LEU A 178 -1.21 15.71 -8.59
CA LEU A 178 -2.23 15.41 -9.62
C LEU A 178 -2.61 16.67 -10.40
N VAL A 179 -3.00 16.51 -11.65
CA VAL A 179 -3.41 17.62 -12.51
C VAL A 179 -4.88 17.94 -12.22
N GLY A 180 -5.17 19.20 -11.96
CA GLY A 180 -6.54 19.66 -11.70
C GLY A 180 -7.22 18.93 -10.53
N SER A 181 -8.37 18.30 -10.83
CA SER A 181 -9.17 17.52 -9.87
C SER A 181 -9.09 16.01 -10.11
N GLU A 182 -8.10 15.54 -10.86
CA GLU A 182 -7.92 14.13 -11.16
C GLU A 182 -7.71 13.31 -9.89
N THR A 183 -8.14 12.06 -9.92
CA THR A 183 -7.87 11.07 -8.87
C THR A 183 -7.25 9.81 -9.48
N LEU A 184 -6.59 8.99 -8.66
CA LEU A 184 -6.09 7.68 -9.06
C LEU A 184 -6.63 6.61 -8.11
N GLY A 185 -6.96 5.45 -8.66
CA GLY A 185 -7.14 4.23 -7.91
C GLY A 185 -5.79 3.72 -7.41
N GLN A 186 -5.77 2.97 -6.29
CA GLN A 186 -4.54 2.41 -5.75
C GLN A 186 -4.76 1.00 -5.21
N THR A 187 -3.76 0.15 -5.41
CA THR A 187 -3.62 -1.13 -4.73
C THR A 187 -2.23 -1.19 -4.13
N VAL A 188 -2.16 -1.41 -2.83
CA VAL A 188 -0.90 -1.43 -2.10
C VAL A 188 -0.79 -2.70 -1.30
N ALA A 189 0.41 -3.27 -1.23
CA ALA A 189 0.79 -4.25 -0.22
C ALA A 189 1.77 -3.59 0.74
N SER A 190 1.63 -3.90 2.02
CA SER A 190 2.46 -3.30 3.05
C SER A 190 2.74 -4.27 4.18
N THR A 191 3.92 -4.11 4.77
CA THR A 191 4.39 -5.00 5.82
C THR A 191 5.07 -4.23 6.93
N PHE A 192 4.83 -4.65 8.17
CA PHE A 192 5.66 -4.27 9.30
C PHE A 192 7.06 -4.89 9.21
N SER A 193 8.05 -4.27 9.82
CA SER A 193 9.42 -4.76 9.89
C SER A 193 9.55 -6.16 10.50
N ASP A 194 8.70 -6.49 11.46
CA ASP A 194 8.52 -7.83 12.05
C ASP A 194 7.13 -7.94 12.70
N LYS A 195 6.74 -9.14 13.18
CA LYS A 195 5.41 -9.41 13.76
C LYS A 195 5.23 -8.92 15.20
N ASN A 196 6.31 -8.61 15.93
CA ASN A 196 6.26 -8.43 17.39
C ASN A 196 5.63 -7.10 17.81
N VAL A 197 5.06 -7.11 19.00
CA VAL A 197 4.48 -5.94 19.67
C VAL A 197 5.55 -4.87 19.89
N ALA A 198 5.28 -3.69 19.38
CA ALA A 198 6.06 -2.48 19.63
C ALA A 198 5.32 -1.23 19.15
N THR A 199 5.76 -0.06 19.60
CA THR A 199 5.31 1.25 19.13
C THR A 199 6.23 1.77 18.03
N GLY A 200 5.67 2.55 17.09
CA GLY A 200 6.46 3.23 16.06
C GLY A 200 7.21 2.30 15.11
N LYS A 201 6.67 1.09 14.87
CA LYS A 201 7.30 0.13 13.95
C LYS A 201 7.23 0.61 12.52
N THR A 202 8.33 0.46 11.79
CA THR A 202 8.37 0.77 10.36
C THR A 202 7.42 -0.13 9.60
N VAL A 203 6.60 0.52 8.76
CA VAL A 203 5.74 -0.12 7.76
C VAL A 203 6.26 0.27 6.39
N THR A 204 6.60 -0.71 5.56
CA THR A 204 7.04 -0.51 4.18
C THR A 204 5.89 -0.81 3.24
N VAL A 205 5.64 0.10 2.29
CA VAL A 205 4.62 -0.04 1.24
C VAL A 205 5.31 -0.40 -0.06
N ASN A 206 5.17 -1.65 -0.47
CA ASN A 206 5.74 -2.16 -1.73
C ASN A 206 5.11 -3.53 -2.08
N PRO A 207 4.59 -3.74 -3.32
CA PRO A 207 4.51 -2.78 -4.40
C PRO A 207 3.41 -1.73 -4.22
N ILE A 208 3.53 -0.62 -4.96
CA ILE A 208 2.46 0.37 -5.17
C ILE A 208 1.98 0.19 -6.60
N ALA A 209 0.75 -0.21 -6.78
CA ALA A 209 0.10 -0.23 -8.08
C ALA A 209 -0.99 0.86 -8.12
N VAL A 210 -0.95 1.69 -9.14
CA VAL A 210 -1.99 2.69 -9.40
C VAL A 210 -2.86 2.24 -10.58
N ALA A 211 -4.11 2.64 -10.54
CA ALA A 211 -5.09 2.39 -11.58
C ALA A 211 -5.75 3.72 -11.97
N ASP A 212 -6.41 3.73 -13.12
CA ASP A 212 -7.19 4.88 -13.54
C ASP A 212 -8.25 5.24 -12.49
N GLY A 213 -8.42 6.52 -12.30
CA GLY A 213 -9.34 7.06 -11.31
C GLY A 213 -10.48 7.82 -11.94
N THR A 214 -10.87 8.94 -11.34
CA THR A 214 -11.96 9.79 -11.81
C THR A 214 -11.44 11.13 -12.33
N ASN A 215 -12.34 11.89 -12.96
CA ASN A 215 -12.05 13.22 -13.52
C ASN A 215 -10.91 13.24 -14.56
N GLY A 216 -10.73 12.16 -15.32
CA GLY A 216 -9.68 12.06 -16.34
C GLY A 216 -8.33 11.53 -15.84
N GLY A 217 -8.24 11.12 -14.57
CA GLY A 217 -6.99 10.57 -14.02
C GLY A 217 -6.64 9.22 -14.63
N LEU A 218 -5.64 9.20 -15.51
CA LEU A 218 -5.07 8.00 -16.12
C LEU A 218 -3.76 7.64 -15.43
N ALA A 219 -3.65 6.39 -14.96
CA ALA A 219 -2.46 5.91 -14.25
C ALA A 219 -1.18 6.05 -15.08
N GLY A 220 -1.27 5.85 -16.40
CA GLY A 220 -0.15 5.99 -17.33
C GLY A 220 0.44 7.42 -17.42
N ASN A 221 -0.32 8.43 -17.02
CA ASN A 221 0.13 9.82 -17.01
C ASN A 221 1.03 10.16 -15.82
N TYR A 222 1.22 9.22 -14.86
CA TYR A 222 1.91 9.47 -13.62
C TYR A 222 2.99 8.45 -13.35
N SER A 223 4.01 8.86 -12.61
CA SER A 223 5.03 8.00 -12.03
C SER A 223 5.09 8.20 -10.52
N ILE A 224 5.36 7.13 -9.78
CA ILE A 224 5.46 7.15 -8.32
C ILE A 224 6.73 6.40 -7.93
N SER A 225 7.55 6.99 -7.05
CA SER A 225 8.71 6.30 -6.50
C SER A 225 8.26 5.15 -5.60
N PRO A 226 8.81 3.93 -5.76
CA PRO A 226 8.50 2.79 -4.90
C PRO A 226 9.08 2.94 -3.49
N GLY A 227 8.65 2.06 -2.56
CA GLY A 227 9.29 1.93 -1.24
C GLY A 227 8.91 3.02 -0.24
N GLN A 228 7.69 3.54 -0.28
CA GLN A 228 7.20 4.48 0.74
C GLN A 228 7.19 3.81 2.12
N THR A 229 7.61 4.55 3.15
CA THR A 229 7.61 4.07 4.53
C THR A 229 6.79 4.98 5.43
N THR A 230 6.21 4.39 6.45
CA THR A 230 5.51 5.08 7.54
C THR A 230 5.69 4.30 8.84
N THR A 231 5.02 4.69 9.91
CA THR A 231 5.06 3.96 11.17
C THR A 231 3.67 3.68 11.71
N ALA A 232 3.53 2.54 12.41
CA ALA A 232 2.33 2.19 13.16
C ALA A 232 2.69 1.27 14.33
N ASN A 233 1.73 1.00 15.20
CA ASN A 233 1.94 0.16 16.37
C ASN A 233 1.35 -1.23 16.17
N ILE A 234 2.03 -2.24 16.72
CA ILE A 234 1.42 -3.55 16.99
C ILE A 234 1.20 -3.60 18.51
N THR A 235 -0.05 -3.74 18.94
CA THR A 235 -0.44 -3.84 20.35
C THR A 235 -0.59 -5.28 20.77
N ALA A 236 -0.37 -5.56 22.07
CA ALA A 236 -0.47 -6.91 22.61
C ALA A 236 -1.88 -7.50 22.45
N LYS A 237 -1.92 -8.80 22.16
CA LYS A 237 -3.17 -9.56 22.09
C LYS A 237 -3.56 -10.07 23.48
N ALA A 238 -4.83 -9.98 23.81
CA ALA A 238 -5.35 -10.57 25.04
C ALA A 238 -5.26 -12.11 25.00
N LEU A 239 -4.76 -12.71 26.08
CA LEU A 239 -4.65 -14.16 26.28
C LEU A 239 -5.22 -14.50 27.64
N THR A 240 -6.18 -15.43 27.70
CA THR A 240 -6.78 -15.89 28.95
C THR A 240 -6.34 -17.31 29.25
N VAL A 241 -5.85 -17.53 30.50
CA VAL A 241 -5.44 -18.83 30.99
C VAL A 241 -6.57 -19.42 31.81
N SER A 242 -6.88 -20.70 31.58
CA SER A 242 -7.90 -21.46 32.34
C SER A 242 -7.60 -22.94 32.33
N GLY A 243 -8.37 -23.74 33.11
CA GLY A 243 -8.24 -25.19 33.15
C GLY A 243 -7.25 -25.73 34.20
N ILE A 244 -6.70 -24.86 35.09
CA ILE A 244 -5.85 -25.29 36.20
C ILE A 244 -6.74 -25.83 37.30
N THR A 245 -6.54 -27.08 37.67
CA THR A 245 -7.24 -27.77 38.78
C THR A 245 -6.27 -28.12 39.89
N ALA A 246 -6.79 -28.58 41.03
CA ALA A 246 -5.97 -29.02 42.15
C ALA A 246 -6.47 -30.33 42.72
N SER A 247 -5.54 -31.15 43.21
CA SER A 247 -5.85 -32.39 43.88
C SER A 247 -6.22 -32.14 45.35
N ASN A 248 -7.19 -32.94 45.89
CA ASN A 248 -7.44 -33.01 47.32
C ASN A 248 -6.19 -33.54 48.02
N LYS A 249 -6.02 -33.14 49.28
CA LYS A 249 -4.96 -33.71 50.13
C LYS A 249 -5.45 -34.07 51.52
N THR A 250 -4.72 -34.93 52.16
CA THR A 250 -4.88 -35.21 53.61
C THR A 250 -4.12 -34.15 54.40
N TYR A 251 -4.65 -33.76 55.54
CA TYR A 251 -4.03 -32.79 56.44
C TYR A 251 -2.56 -33.18 56.76
N ASP A 252 -1.66 -32.22 56.52
CA ASP A 252 -0.21 -32.33 56.70
C ASP A 252 0.40 -31.09 57.37
N ALA A 253 -0.45 -30.21 57.93
CA ALA A 253 -0.11 -28.90 58.49
C ALA A 253 0.50 -27.90 57.52
N SER A 254 0.60 -28.21 56.20
CA SER A 254 1.14 -27.29 55.18
C SER A 254 0.03 -26.67 54.32
N THR A 255 0.33 -25.54 53.73
CA THR A 255 -0.56 -24.85 52.75
C THR A 255 -0.23 -25.19 51.30
N SER A 256 0.81 -25.98 51.01
CA SER A 256 1.16 -26.32 49.63
C SER A 256 0.04 -27.14 48.98
N ALA A 257 -0.26 -26.78 47.70
CA ALA A 257 -1.24 -27.46 46.88
C ALA A 257 -0.58 -28.12 45.68
N SER A 258 -1.02 -29.31 45.31
CA SER A 258 -0.65 -29.97 44.08
C SER A 258 -1.62 -29.55 42.99
N LEU A 259 -1.13 -28.79 42.00
CA LEU A 259 -1.91 -28.37 40.87
C LEU A 259 -1.80 -29.39 39.71
N ASP A 260 -2.88 -29.55 38.95
CA ASP A 260 -2.91 -30.25 37.69
C ASP A 260 -3.10 -29.21 36.58
N SER A 261 -2.11 -29.10 35.72
CA SER A 261 -2.06 -28.21 34.59
C SER A 261 -2.16 -28.92 33.22
N SER A 262 -2.47 -30.23 33.22
CA SER A 262 -2.57 -31.03 31.98
C SER A 262 -3.67 -30.56 31.02
N SER A 263 -4.70 -29.91 31.56
CA SER A 263 -5.85 -29.38 30.83
C SER A 263 -5.83 -27.86 30.67
N VAL A 264 -4.66 -27.23 30.86
CA VAL A 264 -4.54 -25.78 30.71
C VAL A 264 -4.84 -25.36 29.26
N SER A 265 -5.67 -24.33 29.13
CA SER A 265 -6.05 -23.72 27.87
C SER A 265 -5.59 -22.26 27.85
N TYR A 266 -5.08 -21.86 26.69
CA TYR A 266 -4.63 -20.49 26.37
C TYR A 266 -5.57 -19.88 25.33
N SER A 267 -6.70 -19.32 25.77
CA SER A 267 -7.66 -18.70 24.87
C SER A 267 -7.10 -17.40 24.31
N GLY A 268 -7.00 -17.29 22.97
CA GLY A 268 -6.42 -16.14 22.27
C GLY A 268 -4.99 -16.36 21.78
N LEU A 269 -4.35 -17.48 22.08
CA LEU A 269 -3.02 -17.81 21.56
C LEU A 269 -3.07 -17.94 20.03
N VAL A 270 -2.13 -17.34 19.34
CA VAL A 270 -1.97 -17.46 17.88
C VAL A 270 -1.35 -18.82 17.55
N THR A 271 -1.91 -19.50 16.56
CA THR A 271 -1.41 -20.80 16.14
C THR A 271 0.04 -20.73 15.67
N GLY A 272 0.89 -21.56 16.26
CA GLY A 272 2.33 -21.63 15.96
C GLY A 272 3.20 -20.78 16.87
N ASP A 273 2.62 -19.95 17.75
CA ASP A 273 3.40 -19.21 18.74
C ASP A 273 3.88 -20.11 19.88
N ILE A 274 5.07 -19.80 20.39
CA ILE A 274 5.68 -20.50 21.53
C ILE A 274 5.37 -19.74 22.80
N PHE A 275 4.49 -20.36 23.63
CA PHE A 275 4.04 -19.83 24.92
C PHE A 275 3.98 -20.96 25.94
N THR A 276 4.60 -20.79 27.11
CA THR A 276 4.67 -21.80 28.17
C THR A 276 4.34 -21.17 29.51
N GLY A 277 3.48 -21.83 30.31
CA GLY A 277 3.15 -21.45 31.67
C GLY A 277 3.69 -22.44 32.70
N SER A 278 4.10 -21.94 33.85
CA SER A 278 4.37 -22.73 35.06
C SER A 278 3.53 -22.19 36.21
N TYR A 279 3.08 -23.12 37.10
CA TYR A 279 2.06 -22.79 38.08
C TYR A 279 2.44 -23.37 39.43
N SER A 280 2.21 -22.62 40.52
CA SER A 280 2.28 -23.07 41.89
C SER A 280 1.04 -22.64 42.67
N GLY A 281 0.60 -23.43 43.62
CA GLY A 281 -0.61 -23.17 44.37
C GLY A 281 -0.42 -23.27 45.89
N VAL A 282 -1.13 -22.40 46.59
CA VAL A 282 -1.18 -22.44 48.09
C VAL A 282 -2.62 -22.36 48.58
N PHE A 283 -3.01 -23.25 49.49
CA PHE A 283 -4.28 -23.15 50.20
C PHE A 283 -4.32 -21.89 51.05
N ALA A 284 -5.48 -21.27 51.20
CA ALA A 284 -5.69 -20.10 52.03
C ALA A 284 -5.28 -20.34 53.50
N ASN A 285 -5.41 -21.56 54.00
CA ASN A 285 -4.87 -22.05 55.29
C ASN A 285 -4.77 -23.58 55.26
N ALA A 286 -4.05 -24.18 56.23
CA ALA A 286 -3.81 -25.61 56.31
C ALA A 286 -4.98 -26.43 56.92
N ASN A 287 -6.04 -25.77 57.42
CA ASN A 287 -7.11 -26.46 58.14
C ASN A 287 -7.94 -27.38 57.25
N VAL A 288 -8.44 -28.46 57.79
CA VAL A 288 -9.40 -29.37 57.16
C VAL A 288 -10.66 -28.61 56.71
N GLY A 289 -11.14 -28.91 55.50
CA GLY A 289 -12.33 -28.31 54.94
C GLY A 289 -12.56 -28.72 53.50
N THR A 290 -13.77 -28.48 53.01
CA THR A 290 -14.20 -28.74 51.62
C THR A 290 -14.20 -27.44 50.80
N GLY A 291 -13.90 -27.54 49.51
CA GLY A 291 -13.94 -26.40 48.58
C GLY A 291 -13.03 -25.26 49.00
N LYS A 292 -11.89 -25.56 49.62
CA LYS A 292 -10.94 -24.54 50.09
C LYS A 292 -10.27 -23.84 48.90
N THR A 293 -10.23 -22.51 48.96
CA THR A 293 -9.56 -21.70 47.93
C THR A 293 -8.06 -21.98 47.94
N ILE A 294 -7.53 -22.15 46.76
CA ILE A 294 -6.11 -22.20 46.43
C ILE A 294 -5.77 -20.98 45.59
N ASN A 295 -4.83 -20.16 46.06
CA ASN A 295 -4.29 -19.07 45.30
C ASN A 295 -3.21 -19.62 44.36
N ILE A 296 -3.31 -19.29 43.06
CA ILE A 296 -2.38 -19.72 42.02
C ILE A 296 -1.42 -18.57 41.72
N THR A 297 -0.15 -18.88 41.66
CA THR A 297 0.90 -18.00 41.14
C THR A 297 1.38 -18.58 39.84
N SER A 298 1.31 -17.75 38.76
CA SER A 298 1.66 -18.12 37.41
C SER A 298 2.96 -17.42 36.99
N SER A 299 3.73 -18.07 36.13
CA SER A 299 4.87 -17.49 35.44
C SER A 299 4.87 -17.98 34.01
N TYR A 300 5.17 -17.06 33.04
CA TYR A 300 5.07 -17.34 31.63
C TYR A 300 6.40 -17.08 30.94
N SER A 301 6.66 -17.86 29.87
CA SER A 301 7.85 -17.77 29.03
C SER A 301 7.53 -18.23 27.61
N GLY A 302 8.51 -18.11 26.72
CA GLY A 302 8.39 -18.49 25.31
C GLY A 302 8.80 -17.34 24.40
N ALA A 303 9.14 -17.65 23.14
CA ALA A 303 9.63 -16.64 22.18
C ALA A 303 8.59 -15.56 21.90
N ASP A 304 7.30 -15.91 21.98
CA ASP A 304 6.21 -15.02 21.62
C ASP A 304 5.46 -14.44 22.82
N PHE A 305 5.91 -14.75 24.07
CA PHE A 305 5.24 -14.34 25.30
C PHE A 305 4.98 -12.82 25.36
N ASN A 306 5.93 -12.00 24.95
CA ASN A 306 5.83 -10.54 25.02
C ASN A 306 4.79 -9.94 24.07
N ASN A 307 4.21 -10.76 23.19
CA ASN A 307 3.16 -10.34 22.28
C ASN A 307 1.76 -10.41 22.87
N TYR A 308 1.65 -10.81 24.16
CA TYR A 308 0.37 -11.04 24.83
C TYR A 308 0.23 -10.23 26.11
N THR A 309 -1.01 -9.85 26.41
CA THR A 309 -1.45 -9.40 27.74
C THR A 309 -2.21 -10.55 28.37
N VAL A 310 -1.63 -11.17 29.41
CA VAL A 310 -2.16 -12.39 30.02
C VAL A 310 -3.16 -12.05 31.12
N THR A 311 -4.30 -12.72 31.09
CA THR A 311 -5.26 -12.76 32.18
C THR A 311 -5.19 -14.16 32.81
N ASP A 312 -4.72 -14.21 34.06
CA ASP A 312 -4.47 -15.44 34.79
C ASP A 312 -5.75 -16.08 35.34
N GLN A 313 -5.74 -17.41 35.49
CA GLN A 313 -6.59 -18.10 36.46
C GLN A 313 -5.95 -17.95 37.84
N SER A 314 -6.42 -17.00 38.63
CA SER A 314 -5.82 -16.66 39.93
C SER A 314 -6.15 -17.63 41.07
N THR A 315 -7.21 -18.44 40.94
CA THR A 315 -7.68 -19.35 41.98
C THR A 315 -8.24 -20.64 41.41
N THR A 316 -8.21 -21.69 42.27
CA THR A 316 -8.95 -22.95 42.13
C THR A 316 -9.39 -23.43 43.50
N THR A 317 -10.01 -24.60 43.60
CA THR A 317 -10.45 -25.16 44.87
C THR A 317 -10.11 -26.65 45.00
N ALA A 318 -9.81 -27.10 46.23
CA ALA A 318 -9.71 -28.53 46.58
C ALA A 318 -10.05 -28.73 48.04
N ASN A 319 -10.12 -30.00 48.49
CA ASN A 319 -10.41 -30.35 49.86
C ASN A 319 -9.14 -30.70 50.65
N ILE A 320 -9.12 -30.35 51.95
CA ILE A 320 -8.19 -30.90 52.89
C ILE A 320 -8.99 -31.84 53.82
N THR A 321 -8.74 -33.14 53.72
CA THR A 321 -9.40 -34.16 54.55
C THR A 321 -8.64 -34.38 55.80
N ALA A 322 -9.36 -34.81 56.87
CA ALA A 322 -8.74 -35.11 58.15
C ALA A 322 -7.72 -36.25 58.05
N LYS A 323 -6.61 -36.11 58.74
CA LYS A 323 -5.64 -37.19 58.92
C LYS A 323 -6.15 -38.17 60.03
N VAL A 324 -6.09 -39.45 59.71
CA VAL A 324 -6.46 -40.48 60.66
C VAL A 324 -5.36 -40.59 61.72
N LEU A 325 -5.77 -40.58 63.00
CA LEU A 325 -4.89 -40.80 64.13
C LEU A 325 -5.22 -42.16 64.79
N THR A 326 -4.21 -42.81 65.32
CA THR A 326 -4.39 -44.00 66.14
C THR A 326 -4.21 -43.61 67.58
N ALA A 327 -5.16 -44.04 68.49
CA ALA A 327 -5.08 -43.83 69.89
C ALA A 327 -4.82 -45.18 70.60
N THR A 328 -3.83 -45.22 71.48
CA THR A 328 -3.54 -46.36 72.35
C THR A 328 -3.84 -45.94 73.77
N ALA A 329 -4.65 -46.73 74.45
CA ALA A 329 -5.02 -46.52 75.90
C ALA A 329 -4.07 -47.28 76.85
N SER A 330 -3.69 -46.60 77.89
CA SER A 330 -2.93 -47.17 78.98
C SER A 330 -3.62 -46.82 80.34
N ALA A 331 -3.97 -47.77 81.12
CA ALA A 331 -4.60 -47.56 82.48
C ALA A 331 -3.61 -47.73 83.57
N SER A 332 -3.71 -46.90 84.64
CA SER A 332 -2.91 -47.00 85.82
C SER A 332 -3.57 -47.94 86.85
N ASN A 333 -2.75 -48.67 87.54
CA ASN A 333 -3.20 -49.45 88.74
C ASN A 333 -3.73 -48.44 89.72
N LYS A 334 -4.75 -48.90 90.54
CA LYS A 334 -5.23 -48.13 91.69
C LYS A 334 -5.36 -49.00 92.93
N THR A 335 -5.26 -48.35 94.07
CA THR A 335 -5.59 -48.98 95.35
C THR A 335 -7.11 -49.13 95.44
N TYR A 336 -7.59 -50.25 96.07
CA TYR A 336 -8.99 -50.50 96.27
C TYR A 336 -9.68 -49.34 97.03
N ASP A 337 -10.70 -48.79 96.46
CA ASP A 337 -11.51 -47.67 96.99
C ASP A 337 -13.03 -47.96 96.97
N GLY A 338 -13.41 -49.17 96.58
CA GLY A 338 -14.83 -49.59 96.50
C GLY A 338 -15.51 -49.16 95.21
N GLY A 339 -14.84 -48.39 94.30
CA GLY A 339 -15.33 -47.94 93.03
C GLY A 339 -14.68 -48.60 91.80
N THR A 340 -15.29 -48.44 90.59
CA THR A 340 -14.76 -48.98 89.35
C THR A 340 -14.05 -47.94 88.49
N THR A 341 -13.99 -46.64 88.88
CA THR A 341 -13.34 -45.59 88.11
C THR A 341 -11.87 -45.92 87.92
N ALA A 342 -11.40 -45.84 86.67
CA ALA A 342 -10.01 -46.02 86.27
C ALA A 342 -9.39 -44.69 85.83
N THR A 343 -8.07 -44.56 86.04
CA THR A 343 -7.27 -43.46 85.43
C THR A 343 -6.61 -44.00 84.19
N THR A 344 -7.00 -43.46 83.03
CA THR A 344 -6.49 -43.89 81.70
C THR A 344 -5.89 -42.70 80.98
N THR A 345 -4.75 -42.93 80.33
CA THR A 345 -4.11 -41.98 79.43
C THR A 345 -4.18 -42.52 78.01
N LEU A 346 -4.51 -41.65 77.00
CA LEU A 346 -4.44 -41.96 75.56
C LEU A 346 -3.15 -41.40 75.00
N THR A 347 -2.43 -42.22 74.26
CA THR A 347 -1.30 -41.79 73.43
C THR A 347 -1.73 -41.79 71.96
N PHE A 348 -1.63 -40.66 71.32
CA PHE A 348 -1.99 -40.52 69.90
C PHE A 348 -0.74 -40.66 69.03
N THR A 349 -0.83 -41.44 67.97
CA THR A 349 0.19 -41.53 66.89
C THR A 349 -0.36 -41.00 65.59
N GLY A 350 0.50 -40.36 64.84
CA GLY A 350 0.11 -39.74 63.51
C GLY A 350 -0.07 -38.23 63.58
N LEU A 351 0.08 -37.56 64.72
CA LEU A 351 0.13 -36.11 64.84
C LEU A 351 1.27 -35.55 64.01
N ILE A 352 1.14 -34.34 63.52
CA ILE A 352 2.14 -33.67 62.72
C ILE A 352 3.00 -32.76 63.61
N GLY A 353 4.32 -32.91 63.50
CA GLY A 353 5.27 -32.06 64.23
C GLY A 353 5.07 -32.08 65.71
N SER A 354 4.85 -30.91 66.31
CA SER A 354 4.64 -30.74 67.75
C SER A 354 3.16 -30.58 68.14
N GLU A 355 2.21 -31.00 67.33
CA GLU A 355 0.77 -30.92 67.62
C GLU A 355 0.41 -31.79 68.84
N THR A 356 -0.49 -31.29 69.64
CA THR A 356 -1.05 -32.00 70.79
C THR A 356 -2.57 -31.98 70.76
N LEU A 357 -3.19 -33.00 71.29
CA LEU A 357 -4.63 -33.04 71.44
C LEU A 357 -4.97 -33.11 72.91
N GLY A 358 -5.91 -32.30 73.36
CA GLY A 358 -6.56 -32.44 74.62
C GLY A 358 -7.37 -33.75 74.66
N GLN A 359 -7.39 -34.43 75.79
CA GLN A 359 -8.15 -35.65 75.94
C GLN A 359 -9.06 -35.59 77.14
N THR A 360 -10.23 -36.17 77.01
CA THR A 360 -11.12 -36.47 78.12
C THR A 360 -11.48 -37.96 78.03
N VAL A 361 -11.09 -38.72 79.01
CA VAL A 361 -11.26 -40.18 79.02
C VAL A 361 -12.07 -40.56 80.23
N GLY A 362 -13.19 -41.21 80.00
CA GLY A 362 -13.92 -41.93 81.07
C GLY A 362 -13.61 -43.43 80.95
N SER A 363 -13.12 -44.02 82.02
CA SER A 363 -12.77 -45.43 82.01
C SER A 363 -13.14 -46.08 83.34
N THR A 364 -13.45 -47.36 83.29
CA THR A 364 -13.82 -48.14 84.41
C THR A 364 -13.15 -49.51 84.38
N PHE A 365 -12.81 -50.05 85.54
CA PHE A 365 -12.53 -51.45 85.67
C PHE A 365 -13.83 -52.27 85.48
N ASP A 366 -13.73 -53.49 85.00
CA ASP A 366 -14.83 -54.42 84.77
C ASP A 366 -15.60 -54.73 86.09
N ASN A 367 -14.92 -54.72 87.25
CA ASN A 367 -15.48 -54.85 88.53
C ASN A 367 -14.62 -54.15 89.60
N LYS A 368 -15.10 -54.01 90.87
CA LYS A 368 -14.41 -53.35 91.98
C LYS A 368 -13.47 -54.25 92.80
N HIS A 369 -13.39 -55.54 92.48
CA HIS A 369 -12.62 -56.49 93.27
C HIS A 369 -11.12 -56.42 92.99
N VAL A 370 -10.29 -56.70 93.95
CA VAL A 370 -8.84 -56.79 93.80
C VAL A 370 -8.50 -57.97 92.86
N GLY A 371 -7.80 -57.70 91.80
CA GLY A 371 -7.36 -58.69 90.83
C GLY A 371 -6.08 -58.24 90.15
N SER A 372 -5.36 -59.12 89.45
CA SER A 372 -4.20 -58.83 88.62
C SER A 372 -4.54 -58.94 87.10
#